data_7d1b9fc9b914903930207165a54610ad
#
_entry.id   7d1b9fc9b914903930207165a54610ad
#
_cell.length_a   1.000
_cell.length_b   1.000
_cell.length_c   1.000
_cell.angle_alpha   90.00
_cell.angle_beta   90.00
_cell.angle_gamma   90.00
#
_symmetry.space_group_name_H-M   'P 1'
#
loop_
_entity.id
_entity.type
_entity.pdbx_description
1 polymer ?
#
loop_
_entity_poly.entity_id
_entity_poly.type
_entity_poly.pdbx_seq_one_letter_code
_entity_poly.pdbx_strand_id
1 'polypeptide(L)'
;MKPTAQPSWKTLQAESETMKQVQMTDLFANNPKRAEAFTLTLRDLYVDYSKNIITDTTMKHLMQLAKEQDVTGWIQKMFRGEKINNTENRAVLHTALRNRESTPVTVDGKDVMPGINGVLEQMRGFTEAVRNGEWLGSTGKRITDIVNIGIGGS
;
A
#
# COMPACT_ATOMS: atom_id res chain seq x y z
N MET A 1 14.20 -14.18 -5.46
CA MET A 1 13.97 -15.10 -6.62
C MET A 1 12.82 -14.51 -7.45
N LYS A 2 12.80 -14.69 -8.78
CA LYS A 2 11.70 -14.16 -9.61
C LYS A 2 10.39 -14.89 -9.27
N PRO A 3 9.25 -14.20 -9.09
CA PRO A 3 7.96 -14.84 -8.82
C PRO A 3 7.59 -15.92 -9.83
N THR A 4 7.88 -15.67 -11.11
CA THR A 4 7.61 -16.59 -12.23
C THR A 4 8.38 -17.92 -12.18
N ALA A 5 9.40 -18.03 -11.33
CA ALA A 5 10.14 -19.27 -11.13
C ALA A 5 9.54 -20.18 -10.06
N GLN A 6 8.57 -19.68 -9.29
CA GLN A 6 7.97 -20.42 -8.18
C GLN A 6 6.98 -21.49 -8.66
N PRO A 7 6.88 -22.62 -7.94
CA PRO A 7 5.90 -23.65 -8.24
C PRO A 7 4.47 -23.12 -8.26
N SER A 8 4.08 -22.31 -7.27
CA SER A 8 2.73 -21.73 -7.18
C SER A 8 2.41 -20.81 -8.34
N TRP A 9 3.40 -20.09 -8.89
CA TRP A 9 3.19 -19.30 -10.10
C TRP A 9 2.78 -20.16 -11.29
N LYS A 10 3.45 -21.30 -11.50
CA LYS A 10 3.14 -22.22 -12.60
C LYS A 10 1.74 -22.82 -12.44
N THR A 11 1.35 -23.13 -11.20
CA THR A 11 0.00 -23.60 -10.88
C THR A 11 -1.05 -22.53 -11.19
N LEU A 12 -0.83 -21.28 -10.77
CA LEU A 12 -1.71 -20.15 -11.08
C LEU A 12 -1.78 -19.88 -12.60
N GLN A 13 -0.67 -20.02 -13.31
CA GLN A 13 -0.64 -19.87 -14.76
C GLN A 13 -1.48 -20.94 -15.46
N ALA A 14 -1.41 -22.19 -15.04
CA ALA A 14 -2.27 -23.25 -15.56
C ALA A 14 -3.74 -23.01 -15.21
N GLU A 15 -4.04 -22.62 -13.98
CA GLU A 15 -5.40 -22.29 -13.52
C GLU A 15 -5.99 -21.12 -14.32
N SER A 16 -5.18 -20.12 -14.67
CA SER A 16 -5.64 -18.94 -15.41
C SER A 16 -6.28 -19.29 -16.75
N GLU A 17 -5.83 -20.35 -17.42
CA GLU A 17 -6.41 -20.78 -18.70
C GLU A 17 -7.86 -21.26 -18.53
N THR A 18 -8.16 -21.93 -17.42
CA THR A 18 -9.53 -22.34 -17.08
C THR A 18 -10.37 -21.14 -16.65
N MET A 19 -9.77 -20.25 -15.85
CA MET A 19 -10.49 -19.08 -15.31
C MET A 19 -10.84 -18.03 -16.35
N LYS A 20 -10.19 -18.02 -17.53
CA LYS A 20 -10.57 -17.16 -18.68
C LYS A 20 -11.98 -17.40 -19.18
N GLN A 21 -12.52 -18.60 -19.00
CA GLN A 21 -13.86 -18.99 -19.44
C GLN A 21 -14.94 -18.76 -18.38
N VAL A 22 -14.55 -18.40 -17.16
CA VAL A 22 -15.46 -18.24 -16.02
C VAL A 22 -16.14 -16.88 -16.09
N GLN A 23 -17.47 -16.87 -15.98
CA GLN A 23 -18.24 -15.65 -15.89
C GLN A 23 -18.43 -15.25 -14.43
N MET A 24 -18.32 -13.95 -14.14
CA MET A 24 -18.52 -13.42 -12.77
C MET A 24 -19.91 -13.76 -12.23
N THR A 25 -20.94 -13.73 -13.10
CA THR A 25 -22.31 -14.09 -12.75
C THR A 25 -22.43 -15.51 -12.22
N ASP A 26 -21.69 -16.46 -12.83
CA ASP A 26 -21.70 -17.86 -12.41
C ASP A 26 -21.03 -18.05 -11.06
N LEU A 27 -19.98 -17.30 -10.77
CA LEU A 27 -19.33 -17.33 -9.46
C LEU A 27 -20.28 -16.90 -8.34
N PHE A 28 -21.13 -15.90 -8.56
CA PHE A 28 -22.14 -15.46 -7.61
C PHE A 28 -23.34 -16.42 -7.56
N ALA A 29 -23.80 -16.93 -8.69
CA ALA A 29 -24.89 -17.89 -8.74
C ALA A 29 -24.55 -19.19 -8.00
N ASN A 30 -23.32 -19.67 -8.16
CA ASN A 30 -22.83 -20.90 -7.51
C ASN A 30 -22.45 -20.70 -6.03
N ASN A 31 -22.27 -19.47 -5.56
CA ASN A 31 -21.96 -19.15 -4.17
C ASN A 31 -22.70 -17.88 -3.72
N PRO A 32 -23.94 -17.99 -3.21
CA PRO A 32 -24.71 -16.84 -2.71
C PRO A 32 -24.02 -16.06 -1.58
N LYS A 33 -23.09 -16.69 -0.85
CA LYS A 33 -22.29 -16.03 0.20
C LYS A 33 -20.94 -15.50 -0.28
N ARG A 34 -20.76 -15.42 -1.59
CA ARG A 34 -19.48 -15.00 -2.17
C ARG A 34 -19.02 -13.62 -1.66
N ALA A 35 -19.92 -12.66 -1.55
CA ALA A 35 -19.58 -11.34 -1.03
C ALA A 35 -19.00 -11.40 0.39
N GLU A 36 -19.58 -12.23 1.26
CA GLU A 36 -19.07 -12.44 2.63
C GLU A 36 -17.74 -13.20 2.63
N ALA A 37 -17.61 -14.25 1.81
CA ALA A 37 -16.43 -15.11 1.74
C ALA A 37 -15.20 -14.39 1.19
N PHE A 38 -15.40 -13.42 0.30
CA PHE A 38 -14.33 -12.66 -0.34
C PHE A 38 -14.32 -11.18 0.12
N THR A 39 -14.52 -11.00 1.43
CA THR A 39 -14.43 -9.70 2.12
C THR A 39 -13.52 -9.82 3.33
N LEU A 40 -12.70 -8.81 3.56
CA LEU A 40 -11.88 -8.67 4.75
C LEU A 40 -12.25 -7.36 5.46
N THR A 41 -12.39 -7.44 6.77
CA THR A 41 -12.59 -6.27 7.62
C THR A 41 -11.48 -6.21 8.66
N LEU A 42 -10.80 -5.08 8.72
CA LEU A 42 -9.78 -4.80 9.73
C LEU A 42 -10.01 -3.39 10.27
N ARG A 43 -10.53 -3.29 11.48
CA ARG A 43 -10.94 -2.01 12.08
C ARG A 43 -11.88 -1.25 11.12
N ASP A 44 -11.48 -0.05 10.69
CA ASP A 44 -12.24 0.81 9.77
C ASP A 44 -11.98 0.52 8.29
N LEU A 45 -11.12 -0.46 8.00
CA LEU A 45 -10.82 -0.89 6.63
C LEU A 45 -11.72 -2.05 6.24
N TYR A 46 -12.48 -1.86 5.18
CA TYR A 46 -13.32 -2.87 4.55
C TYR A 46 -12.85 -3.10 3.11
N VAL A 47 -12.49 -4.34 2.77
CA VAL A 47 -11.98 -4.72 1.45
C VAL A 47 -12.87 -5.81 0.88
N ASP A 48 -13.68 -5.48 -0.10
CA ASP A 48 -14.47 -6.43 -0.89
C ASP A 48 -13.74 -6.75 -2.19
N TYR A 49 -13.27 -7.99 -2.31
CA TYR A 49 -12.63 -8.52 -3.52
C TYR A 49 -13.44 -9.63 -4.18
N SER A 50 -14.74 -9.75 -3.84
CA SER A 50 -15.66 -10.74 -4.40
C SER A 50 -15.86 -10.63 -5.91
N LYS A 51 -15.61 -9.44 -6.47
CA LYS A 51 -15.72 -9.16 -7.92
C LYS A 51 -14.43 -9.41 -8.70
N ASN A 52 -13.45 -10.11 -8.13
CA ASN A 52 -12.35 -10.67 -8.90
C ASN A 52 -12.69 -12.08 -9.39
N ILE A 53 -12.19 -12.47 -10.57
CA ILE A 53 -12.39 -13.83 -11.10
C ILE A 53 -11.41 -14.77 -10.42
N ILE A 54 -11.72 -15.14 -9.19
CA ILE A 54 -10.94 -16.01 -8.30
C ILE A 54 -11.86 -16.98 -7.57
N THR A 55 -11.29 -18.10 -7.14
CA THR A 55 -11.93 -19.12 -6.32
C THR A 55 -11.16 -19.30 -5.00
N ASP A 56 -11.69 -20.12 -4.08
CA ASP A 56 -10.95 -20.51 -2.87
C ASP A 56 -9.64 -21.23 -3.21
N THR A 57 -9.61 -21.97 -4.30
CA THR A 57 -8.40 -22.63 -4.81
C THR A 57 -7.38 -21.61 -5.30
N THR A 58 -7.82 -20.63 -6.09
CA THR A 58 -6.99 -19.51 -6.53
C THR A 58 -6.38 -18.78 -5.34
N MET A 59 -7.18 -18.48 -4.30
CA MET A 59 -6.69 -17.83 -3.09
C MET A 59 -5.63 -18.65 -2.35
N LYS A 60 -5.80 -19.97 -2.26
CA LYS A 60 -4.78 -20.87 -1.67
C LYS A 60 -3.45 -20.79 -2.43
N HIS A 61 -3.51 -20.79 -3.77
CA HIS A 61 -2.30 -20.69 -4.60
C HIS A 61 -1.64 -19.30 -4.48
N LEU A 62 -2.43 -18.23 -4.43
CA LEU A 62 -1.92 -16.87 -4.21
C LEU A 62 -1.25 -16.73 -2.84
N MET A 63 -1.85 -17.25 -1.79
CA MET A 63 -1.25 -17.25 -0.46
C MET A 63 0.02 -18.11 -0.37
N GLN A 64 0.06 -19.21 -1.11
CA GLN A 64 1.27 -20.03 -1.21
C GLN A 64 2.38 -19.28 -1.96
N LEU A 65 2.05 -18.58 -3.05
CA LEU A 65 3.01 -17.74 -3.77
C LEU A 65 3.57 -16.62 -2.87
N ALA A 66 2.72 -15.99 -2.07
CA ALA A 66 3.16 -14.98 -1.11
C ALA A 66 4.16 -15.53 -0.08
N LYS A 67 3.95 -16.77 0.39
CA LYS A 67 4.91 -17.47 1.27
C LYS A 67 6.21 -17.78 0.55
N GLU A 68 6.16 -18.30 -0.67
CA GLU A 68 7.34 -18.63 -1.50
C GLU A 68 8.18 -17.37 -1.82
N GLN A 69 7.54 -16.21 -1.91
CA GLN A 69 8.19 -14.91 -2.12
C GLN A 69 8.59 -14.21 -0.80
N ASP A 70 8.39 -14.86 0.35
CA ASP A 70 8.70 -14.29 1.68
C ASP A 70 8.13 -12.88 1.88
N VAL A 71 6.86 -12.67 1.49
CA VAL A 71 6.21 -11.35 1.62
C VAL A 71 6.26 -10.84 3.07
N THR A 72 6.07 -11.73 4.05
CA THR A 72 6.14 -11.35 5.48
C THR A 72 7.55 -10.86 5.87
N GLY A 73 8.60 -11.54 5.41
CA GLY A 73 9.97 -11.10 5.64
C GLY A 73 10.27 -9.75 4.99
N TRP A 74 9.77 -9.50 3.77
CA TRP A 74 9.90 -8.20 3.11
C TRP A 74 9.16 -7.08 3.85
N ILE A 75 7.97 -7.35 4.40
CA ILE A 75 7.25 -6.41 5.27
C ILE A 75 8.10 -6.05 6.49
N GLN A 76 8.67 -7.04 7.17
CA GLN A 76 9.53 -6.79 8.33
C GLN A 76 10.77 -5.97 7.96
N LYS A 77 11.41 -6.25 6.83
CA LYS A 77 12.55 -5.47 6.31
C LYS A 77 12.16 -4.01 6.06
N MET A 78 10.99 -3.77 5.48
CA MET A 78 10.46 -2.42 5.26
C MET A 78 10.31 -1.66 6.59
N PHE A 79 9.72 -2.29 7.60
CA PHE A 79 9.55 -1.67 8.92
C PHE A 79 10.89 -1.38 9.63
N ARG A 80 11.92 -2.19 9.39
CA ARG A 80 13.27 -1.96 9.94
C ARG A 80 14.10 -0.94 9.17
N GLY A 81 13.60 -0.39 8.06
CA GLY A 81 14.31 0.57 7.24
C GLY A 81 15.39 -0.05 6.35
N GLU A 82 15.33 -1.36 6.10
CA GLU A 82 16.26 -2.02 5.17
C GLU A 82 16.01 -1.56 3.72
N LYS A 83 17.07 -1.57 2.90
CA LYS A 83 17.00 -1.14 1.51
C LYS A 83 16.33 -2.19 0.62
N ILE A 84 15.00 -2.24 0.67
CA ILE A 84 14.19 -3.20 -0.09
C ILE A 84 13.89 -2.76 -1.53
N ASN A 85 14.08 -1.50 -1.88
CA ASN A 85 14.05 -1.04 -3.26
C ASN A 85 15.40 -1.37 -3.92
N ASN A 86 15.45 -2.54 -4.53
CA ASN A 86 16.69 -3.09 -5.10
C ASN A 86 17.15 -2.36 -6.37
N THR A 87 16.27 -1.64 -7.06
CA THR A 87 16.59 -0.93 -8.30
C THR A 87 17.31 0.38 -8.03
N GLU A 88 16.99 1.03 -6.92
CA GLU A 88 17.57 2.32 -6.51
C GLU A 88 18.46 2.20 -5.26
N ASN A 89 18.61 0.99 -4.71
CA ASN A 89 19.33 0.74 -3.46
C ASN A 89 18.87 1.65 -2.31
N ARG A 90 17.56 1.76 -2.10
CA ARG A 90 16.93 2.66 -1.13
C ARG A 90 16.02 1.92 -0.15
N ALA A 91 15.92 2.45 1.05
CA ALA A 91 14.86 2.08 2.00
C ALA A 91 13.50 2.60 1.50
N VAL A 92 12.42 1.91 1.91
CA VAL A 92 11.05 2.30 1.63
C VAL A 92 10.43 2.76 2.94
N LEU A 93 10.35 4.08 3.14
CA LEU A 93 10.07 4.70 4.43
C LEU A 93 8.61 5.13 4.63
N HIS A 94 7.66 4.58 3.89
CA HIS A 94 6.23 4.89 4.05
C HIS A 94 5.71 4.65 5.47
N THR A 95 6.25 3.62 6.15
CA THR A 95 5.92 3.30 7.54
C THR A 95 6.52 4.31 8.52
N ALA A 96 7.76 4.77 8.28
CA ALA A 96 8.41 5.80 9.09
C ALA A 96 7.66 7.14 9.02
N LEU A 97 7.20 7.55 7.83
CA LEU A 97 6.40 8.77 7.64
C LEU A 97 5.07 8.74 8.41
N ARG A 98 4.59 7.57 8.80
CA ARG A 98 3.33 7.36 9.56
C ARG A 98 3.57 6.98 11.01
N ASN A 99 4.82 6.89 11.42
CA ASN A 99 5.21 6.55 12.78
C ASN A 99 5.00 7.75 13.72
N ARG A 100 3.87 7.76 14.44
CA ARG A 100 3.51 8.83 15.37
C ARG A 100 4.17 8.69 16.75
N GLU A 101 4.68 7.52 17.07
CA GLU A 101 5.37 7.25 18.32
C GLU A 101 6.85 7.66 18.28
N SER A 102 7.33 8.03 17.11
CA SER A 102 8.74 8.42 16.86
C SER A 102 9.74 7.34 17.30
N THR A 103 9.33 6.07 17.31
CA THR A 103 10.26 4.96 17.54
C THR A 103 11.36 5.00 16.47
N PRO A 104 12.63 4.79 16.83
CA PRO A 104 13.72 4.92 15.86
C PRO A 104 13.58 4.01 14.66
N VAL A 105 13.80 4.55 13.46
CA VAL A 105 13.91 3.78 12.21
C VAL A 105 15.29 4.05 11.64
N THR A 106 16.12 3.01 11.58
CA THR A 106 17.53 3.16 11.23
C THR A 106 17.77 2.82 9.74
N VAL A 107 18.37 3.75 9.01
CA VAL A 107 18.86 3.55 7.64
C VAL A 107 20.35 3.92 7.60
N ASP A 108 21.18 3.00 7.14
CA ASP A 108 22.65 3.16 7.09
C ASP A 108 23.25 3.63 8.45
N GLY A 109 22.74 3.07 9.54
CA GLY A 109 23.20 3.38 10.90
C GLY A 109 22.72 4.72 11.47
N LYS A 110 21.85 5.45 10.77
CA LYS A 110 21.29 6.73 11.22
C LYS A 110 19.79 6.63 11.45
N ASP A 111 19.32 7.17 12.56
CA ASP A 111 17.89 7.34 12.79
C ASP A 111 17.32 8.40 11.86
N VAL A 112 16.29 8.04 11.06
CA VAL A 112 15.64 8.97 10.12
C VAL A 112 14.49 9.75 10.74
N MET A 113 14.02 9.36 11.92
CA MET A 113 12.85 9.97 12.54
C MET A 113 13.02 11.46 12.88
N PRO A 114 14.19 11.94 13.38
CA PRO A 114 14.38 13.37 13.62
C PRO A 114 14.19 14.23 12.36
N GLY A 115 14.69 13.76 11.21
CA GLY A 115 14.49 14.45 9.93
C GLY A 115 13.03 14.46 9.48
N ILE A 116 12.34 13.34 9.62
CA ILE A 116 10.91 13.21 9.29
C ILE A 116 10.08 14.15 10.17
N ASN A 117 10.30 14.14 11.48
CA ASN A 117 9.59 15.00 12.42
C ASN A 117 9.87 16.49 12.17
N GLY A 118 11.10 16.85 11.78
CA GLY A 118 11.44 18.22 11.40
C GLY A 118 10.66 18.70 10.19
N VAL A 119 10.48 17.87 9.15
CA VAL A 119 9.66 18.21 7.98
C VAL A 119 8.18 18.32 8.36
N LEU A 120 7.65 17.42 9.18
CA LEU A 120 6.26 17.50 9.64
C LEU A 120 6.00 18.78 10.44
N GLU A 121 6.94 19.20 11.26
CA GLU A 121 6.85 20.45 12.01
C GLU A 121 6.89 21.69 11.09
N GLN A 122 7.75 21.67 10.08
CA GLN A 122 7.78 22.71 9.05
C GLN A 122 6.44 22.79 8.28
N MET A 123 5.87 21.65 7.93
CA MET A 123 4.54 21.60 7.29
C MET A 123 3.45 22.15 8.21
N ARG A 124 3.51 21.84 9.51
CA ARG A 124 2.57 22.37 10.50
C ARG A 124 2.65 23.88 10.56
N GLY A 125 3.84 24.44 10.74
CA GLY A 125 4.05 25.88 10.83
C GLY A 125 3.56 26.62 9.57
N PHE A 126 3.86 26.09 8.38
CA PHE A 126 3.34 26.64 7.13
C PHE A 126 1.80 26.61 7.07
N THR A 127 1.21 25.47 7.43
CA THR A 127 -0.25 25.31 7.43
C THR A 127 -0.92 26.30 8.39
N GLU A 128 -0.37 26.48 9.56
CA GLU A 128 -0.87 27.45 10.55
C GLU A 128 -0.76 28.87 10.03
N ALA A 129 0.36 29.26 9.44
CA ALA A 129 0.55 30.59 8.87
C ALA A 129 -0.47 30.91 7.74
N VAL A 130 -0.75 29.92 6.86
CA VAL A 130 -1.79 30.06 5.83
C VAL A 130 -3.18 30.19 6.47
N ARG A 131 -3.53 29.34 7.42
CA ARG A 131 -4.85 29.33 8.07
C ARG A 131 -5.12 30.57 8.92
N ASN A 132 -4.10 31.11 9.56
CA ASN A 132 -4.20 32.33 10.37
C ASN A 132 -4.15 33.60 9.54
N GLY A 133 -3.81 33.51 8.24
CA GLY A 133 -3.69 34.66 7.34
C GLY A 133 -2.39 35.44 7.48
N GLU A 134 -1.37 34.85 8.08
CA GLU A 134 -0.01 35.35 8.13
C GLU A 134 0.70 35.20 6.78
N TRP A 135 0.37 34.07 6.08
CA TRP A 135 0.82 33.84 4.71
C TRP A 135 -0.26 34.28 3.73
N LEU A 136 0.02 35.31 2.96
CA LEU A 136 -0.92 35.91 2.01
C LEU A 136 -0.65 35.46 0.57
N GLY A 137 -1.67 35.53 -0.27
CA GLY A 137 -1.53 35.34 -1.71
C GLY A 137 -0.79 36.53 -2.36
N SER A 138 -0.43 36.39 -3.64
CA SER A 138 0.29 37.41 -4.41
C SER A 138 -0.40 38.79 -4.46
N THR A 139 -1.71 38.83 -4.22
CA THR A 139 -2.51 40.05 -4.18
C THR A 139 -2.59 40.69 -2.80
N GLY A 140 -1.87 40.15 -1.80
CA GLY A 140 -1.96 40.58 -0.41
C GLY A 140 -3.24 40.13 0.31
N LYS A 141 -4.06 39.29 -0.32
CA LYS A 141 -5.28 38.73 0.27
C LYS A 141 -5.02 37.41 0.96
N ARG A 142 -5.84 37.09 1.94
CA ARG A 142 -5.85 35.79 2.62
C ARG A 142 -6.16 34.68 1.63
N ILE A 143 -5.47 33.56 1.74
CA ILE A 143 -5.76 32.34 0.96
C ILE A 143 -7.00 31.67 1.56
N THR A 144 -8.05 31.51 0.75
CA THR A 144 -9.32 30.88 1.15
C THR A 144 -9.52 29.53 0.48
N ASP A 145 -8.90 29.33 -0.69
CA ASP A 145 -9.11 28.16 -1.50
C ASP A 145 -7.76 27.53 -1.91
N ILE A 146 -7.67 26.23 -1.85
CA ILE A 146 -6.51 25.45 -2.28
C ILE A 146 -6.99 24.44 -3.31
N VAL A 147 -6.42 24.51 -4.52
CA VAL A 147 -6.71 23.57 -5.60
C VAL A 147 -5.52 22.62 -5.77
N ASN A 148 -5.76 21.34 -5.57
CA ASN A 148 -4.77 20.31 -5.84
C ASN A 148 -5.08 19.64 -7.18
N ILE A 149 -4.10 19.68 -8.09
CA ILE A 149 -4.23 19.10 -9.43
C ILE A 149 -3.21 17.99 -9.58
N GLY A 150 -3.65 16.85 -10.12
CA GLY A 150 -2.77 15.72 -10.41
C GLY A 150 -3.26 14.97 -11.64
N ILE A 151 -2.31 14.44 -12.42
CA ILE A 151 -2.59 13.60 -13.59
C ILE A 151 -1.97 12.23 -13.34
N GLY A 152 -2.82 11.23 -13.06
CA GLY A 152 -2.37 9.86 -12.82
C GLY A 152 -1.48 9.75 -11.59
N GLY A 153 -0.27 9.24 -11.71
CA GLY A 153 0.63 8.91 -10.61
C GLY A 153 1.30 10.07 -9.86
N SER A 154 0.77 11.24 -9.93
CA SER A 154 1.27 12.39 -9.15
C SER A 154 0.65 12.47 -7.78
#